data_49574d56cb0dfdd6459847f308bd20a4
#
_entry.id   49574d56cb0dfdd6459847f308bd20a4
#
_cell.length_a   1.000
_cell.length_b   1.000
_cell.length_c   1.000
_cell.angle_alpha   90.00
_cell.angle_beta   90.00
_cell.angle_gamma   90.00
#
_symmetry.space_group_name_H-M   'P 1'
#
loop_
_entity.id
_entity.type
_entity.pdbx_description
1 polymer ?
#
loop_
_entity_poly.entity_id
_entity_poly.type
_entity_poly.pdbx_seq_one_letter_code
_entity_poly.pdbx_strand_id
1 'polypeptide(L)'
;MRYWYKAFEFLKLKHSYIFYKTPTNITYWWNFGVLSLYFLIIQVLTGVFLAMFYDPSILYAFSSIMFINNEIYYGWWIRGLHANGASFFFLCVYFHMFRGLYYSSFLYPRQLLWKSGVIIFLLMVVTAFLGYVLPWGQMSFRGAMVITSLLSSIPLIGNDIVFLLWGGFTIEDATLHRFYALHFLLPFILLFLSIIHISLLHETGSTNPLGIPSMYEIIPFTPYFILKDVLSILIFLVFILYINYTNPDMLGHTLNYQMANFLVTPPHIVPEWYLLFFYAILRSIPNKLLGFIAMVLSIVVLLVIPYIMKNSIIRSGSFRPCHKLFFWIFLVICILLAWIGGIPVIEPYLTTGRILSILYFVNILILFPLGIFIDKILYDIYIIKNRK
;
A
#
# COMPACT_ATOMS: atom_id res chain seq x y z
N MET A 1 -42.54 -17.90 -12.16
CA MET A 1 -42.28 -16.50 -11.76
C MET A 1 -40.99 -16.29 -10.95
N ARG A 2 -40.61 -17.14 -9.98
CA ARG A 2 -39.39 -16.93 -9.13
C ARG A 2 -38.06 -16.95 -9.86
N TYR A 3 -37.88 -17.66 -10.95
CA TYR A 3 -36.63 -17.73 -11.74
C TYR A 3 -36.41 -16.50 -12.62
N TRP A 4 -37.45 -15.91 -13.17
CA TRP A 4 -37.38 -14.69 -13.94
C TRP A 4 -37.03 -13.46 -13.10
N TYR A 5 -37.49 -13.42 -11.85
CA TYR A 5 -37.13 -12.35 -10.92
C TYR A 5 -35.64 -12.35 -10.56
N LYS A 6 -35.08 -13.55 -10.31
CA LYS A 6 -33.62 -13.69 -10.07
C LYS A 6 -32.75 -13.34 -11.31
N ALA A 7 -33.21 -13.70 -12.50
CA ALA A 7 -32.56 -13.30 -13.75
C ALA A 7 -32.65 -11.78 -13.95
N PHE A 8 -33.75 -11.16 -13.56
CA PHE A 8 -33.94 -9.71 -13.66
C PHE A 8 -33.09 -8.94 -12.63
N GLU A 9 -32.90 -9.45 -11.43
CA GLU A 9 -31.97 -8.89 -10.44
C GLU A 9 -30.52 -9.05 -10.91
N PHE A 10 -30.14 -10.19 -11.47
CA PHE A 10 -28.83 -10.40 -12.07
C PHE A 10 -28.56 -9.45 -13.25
N LEU A 11 -29.57 -9.22 -14.09
CA LEU A 11 -29.50 -8.24 -15.18
C LEU A 11 -29.43 -6.80 -14.67
N LYS A 12 -30.11 -6.45 -13.58
CA LYS A 12 -29.98 -5.15 -12.91
C LYS A 12 -28.59 -4.93 -12.35
N LEU A 13 -28.01 -5.94 -11.67
CA LEU A 13 -26.63 -5.90 -11.19
C LEU A 13 -25.66 -5.71 -12.38
N LYS A 14 -25.77 -6.52 -13.43
CA LYS A 14 -24.97 -6.39 -14.65
C LYS A 14 -25.11 -5.01 -15.28
N HIS A 15 -26.33 -4.47 -15.37
CA HIS A 15 -26.60 -3.14 -15.88
C HIS A 15 -25.97 -2.04 -15.00
N SER A 16 -25.99 -2.18 -13.67
CA SER A 16 -25.41 -1.20 -12.76
C SER A 16 -23.88 -1.15 -12.80
N TYR A 17 -23.20 -2.27 -13.11
CA TYR A 17 -21.75 -2.32 -13.25
C TYR A 17 -21.26 -1.88 -14.63
N ILE A 18 -21.95 -2.29 -15.71
CA ILE A 18 -21.54 -1.99 -17.11
C ILE A 18 -21.85 -0.53 -17.46
N PHE A 19 -23.03 -0.04 -17.05
CA PHE A 19 -23.50 1.32 -17.35
C PHE A 19 -23.32 2.29 -16.18
N TYR A 20 -22.38 1.96 -15.27
CA TYR A 20 -22.02 2.86 -14.18
C TYR A 20 -21.61 4.23 -14.74
N LYS A 21 -22.25 5.27 -14.20
CA LYS A 21 -22.04 6.63 -14.68
C LYS A 21 -20.82 7.24 -14.00
N THR A 22 -19.92 7.78 -14.82
CA THR A 22 -18.62 8.29 -14.39
C THR A 22 -18.42 9.72 -14.89
N PRO A 23 -17.82 10.63 -14.09
CA PRO A 23 -17.50 11.98 -14.54
C PRO A 23 -16.60 11.98 -15.78
N THR A 24 -16.91 12.81 -16.76
CA THR A 24 -16.17 12.90 -18.04
C THR A 24 -14.74 13.37 -17.87
N ASN A 25 -14.48 14.21 -16.86
CA ASN A 25 -13.23 14.95 -16.64
C ASN A 25 -12.21 14.21 -15.74
N ILE A 26 -12.41 12.94 -15.41
CA ILE A 26 -11.41 12.18 -14.64
C ILE A 26 -10.16 11.90 -15.50
N THR A 27 -8.99 12.12 -14.88
CA THR A 27 -7.69 11.95 -15.51
C THR A 27 -7.12 10.55 -15.28
N TYR A 28 -5.94 10.23 -15.82
CA TYR A 28 -5.24 8.97 -15.58
C TYR A 28 -4.87 8.73 -14.10
N TRP A 29 -4.88 9.74 -13.25
CA TRP A 29 -4.71 9.56 -11.80
C TRP A 29 -5.80 8.68 -11.17
N TRP A 30 -6.99 8.58 -11.81
CA TRP A 30 -8.05 7.69 -11.34
C TRP A 30 -7.84 6.22 -11.73
N ASN A 31 -6.97 5.93 -12.72
CA ASN A 31 -6.68 4.57 -13.16
C ASN A 31 -5.83 3.77 -12.16
N PHE A 32 -5.16 4.41 -11.20
CA PHE A 32 -4.35 3.71 -10.20
C PHE A 32 -5.15 2.77 -9.29
N GLY A 33 -6.46 2.96 -9.15
CA GLY A 33 -7.33 1.99 -8.46
C GLY A 33 -7.45 0.67 -9.22
N VAL A 34 -7.73 0.71 -10.52
CA VAL A 34 -7.82 -0.49 -11.34
C VAL A 34 -6.45 -1.14 -11.54
N LEU A 35 -5.38 -0.36 -11.66
CA LEU A 35 -4.02 -0.88 -11.71
C LEU A 35 -3.66 -1.65 -10.43
N SER A 36 -4.06 -1.15 -9.25
CA SER A 36 -3.87 -1.86 -7.99
C SER A 36 -4.61 -3.19 -7.97
N LEU A 37 -5.86 -3.24 -8.44
CA LEU A 37 -6.61 -4.49 -8.57
C LEU A 37 -5.95 -5.45 -9.57
N TYR A 38 -5.48 -4.95 -10.70
CA TYR A 38 -4.76 -5.73 -11.70
C TYR A 38 -3.51 -6.40 -11.11
N PHE A 39 -2.68 -5.64 -10.37
CA PHE A 39 -1.51 -6.21 -9.71
C PHE A 39 -1.87 -7.18 -8.59
N LEU A 40 -2.96 -6.95 -7.83
CA LEU A 40 -3.45 -7.91 -6.85
C LEU A 40 -3.80 -9.26 -7.52
N ILE A 41 -4.48 -9.21 -8.67
CA ILE A 41 -4.80 -10.43 -9.44
C ILE A 41 -3.53 -11.15 -9.90
N ILE A 42 -2.54 -10.42 -10.42
CA ILE A 42 -1.24 -10.99 -10.79
C ILE A 42 -0.57 -11.66 -9.59
N GLN A 43 -0.56 -10.99 -8.42
CA GLN A 43 0.02 -11.55 -7.20
C GLN A 43 -0.67 -12.85 -6.77
N VAL A 44 -2.01 -12.90 -6.81
CA VAL A 44 -2.76 -14.11 -6.49
C VAL A 44 -2.45 -15.24 -7.47
N LEU A 45 -2.52 -14.98 -8.78
CA LEU A 45 -2.28 -16.01 -9.80
C LEU A 45 -0.85 -16.56 -9.74
N THR A 46 0.14 -15.69 -9.72
CA THR A 46 1.55 -16.10 -9.64
C THR A 46 1.85 -16.78 -8.30
N GLY A 47 1.26 -16.31 -7.19
CA GLY A 47 1.43 -16.90 -5.86
C GLY A 47 0.85 -18.31 -5.75
N VAL A 48 -0.33 -18.56 -6.33
CA VAL A 48 -0.90 -19.91 -6.40
C VAL A 48 0.02 -20.87 -7.17
N PHE A 49 0.60 -20.42 -8.28
CA PHE A 49 1.58 -21.20 -9.04
C PHE A 49 2.84 -21.52 -8.22
N LEU A 50 3.40 -20.52 -7.54
CA LEU A 50 4.58 -20.72 -6.70
C LEU A 50 4.31 -21.67 -5.53
N ALA A 51 3.12 -21.60 -4.95
CA ALA A 51 2.72 -22.46 -3.84
C ALA A 51 2.67 -23.95 -4.21
N MET A 52 2.53 -24.30 -5.51
CA MET A 52 2.53 -25.70 -5.95
C MET A 52 3.89 -26.38 -5.81
N PHE A 53 4.97 -25.60 -5.74
CA PHE A 53 6.36 -26.12 -5.74
C PHE A 53 7.16 -25.68 -4.52
N TYR A 54 6.63 -24.76 -3.71
CA TYR A 54 7.31 -24.23 -2.54
C TYR A 54 7.13 -25.15 -1.33
N ASP A 55 8.24 -25.41 -0.62
CA ASP A 55 8.26 -26.14 0.64
C ASP A 55 8.55 -25.18 1.81
N PRO A 56 7.65 -25.00 2.78
CA PRO A 56 7.81 -24.07 3.90
C PRO A 56 8.70 -24.60 5.04
N SER A 57 9.58 -25.54 4.79
CA SER A 57 10.58 -26.02 5.77
C SER A 57 11.87 -25.22 5.69
N ILE A 58 12.49 -24.90 6.82
CA ILE A 58 13.78 -24.18 6.85
C ILE A 58 14.90 -24.96 6.13
N LEU A 59 14.78 -26.27 6.00
CA LEU A 59 15.72 -27.11 5.26
C LEU A 59 15.54 -26.97 3.74
N TYR A 60 14.32 -26.77 3.28
CA TYR A 60 13.98 -26.85 1.85
C TYR A 60 13.45 -25.55 1.25
N ALA A 61 13.06 -24.55 2.05
CA ALA A 61 12.47 -23.33 1.55
C ALA A 61 13.36 -22.62 0.52
N PHE A 62 14.63 -22.40 0.84
CA PHE A 62 15.56 -21.74 -0.06
C PHE A 62 15.82 -22.59 -1.31
N SER A 63 16.05 -23.89 -1.16
CA SER A 63 16.28 -24.81 -2.29
C SER A 63 15.03 -24.98 -3.16
N SER A 64 13.83 -24.94 -2.60
CA SER A 64 12.59 -24.95 -3.39
C SER A 64 12.44 -23.72 -4.29
N ILE A 65 12.84 -22.53 -3.81
CA ILE A 65 12.90 -21.33 -4.67
C ILE A 65 13.95 -21.47 -5.77
N MET A 66 15.12 -22.04 -5.46
CA MET A 66 16.15 -22.33 -6.48
C MET A 66 15.66 -23.35 -7.50
N PHE A 67 14.94 -24.40 -7.06
CA PHE A 67 14.30 -25.38 -7.93
C PHE A 67 13.26 -24.72 -8.85
N ILE A 68 12.40 -23.87 -8.32
CA ILE A 68 11.43 -23.09 -9.13
C ILE A 68 12.15 -22.29 -10.19
N ASN A 69 13.24 -21.61 -9.84
CA ASN A 69 13.95 -20.74 -10.78
C ASN A 69 14.68 -21.52 -11.88
N ASN A 70 15.26 -22.69 -11.56
CA ASN A 70 16.18 -23.37 -12.45
C ASN A 70 15.57 -24.58 -13.19
N GLU A 71 14.65 -25.31 -12.53
CA GLU A 71 14.14 -26.59 -13.05
C GLU A 71 12.70 -26.50 -13.57
N ILE A 72 11.89 -25.55 -13.05
CA ILE A 72 10.51 -25.39 -13.52
C ILE A 72 10.49 -24.51 -14.78
N TYR A 73 9.81 -25.04 -15.83
CA TYR A 73 9.65 -24.30 -17.09
C TYR A 73 8.94 -22.96 -16.88
N TYR A 74 9.60 -21.85 -17.22
CA TYR A 74 9.21 -20.47 -16.88
C TYR A 74 9.08 -20.16 -15.39
N GLY A 75 9.59 -20.99 -14.48
CA GLY A 75 9.52 -20.76 -13.04
C GLY A 75 10.21 -19.45 -12.60
N TRP A 76 11.40 -19.18 -13.14
CA TRP A 76 12.12 -17.92 -12.93
C TRP A 76 11.28 -16.68 -13.31
N TRP A 77 10.52 -16.80 -14.38
CA TRP A 77 9.68 -15.71 -14.88
C TRP A 77 8.46 -15.46 -13.99
N ILE A 78 7.77 -16.52 -13.57
CA ILE A 78 6.63 -16.44 -12.64
C ILE A 78 7.08 -15.92 -11.27
N ARG A 79 8.21 -16.42 -10.77
CA ARG A 79 8.80 -15.97 -9.50
C ARG A 79 9.20 -14.49 -9.59
N GLY A 80 9.83 -14.08 -10.69
CA GLY A 80 10.18 -12.69 -10.94
C GLY A 80 8.95 -11.79 -11.04
N LEU A 81 7.88 -12.20 -11.73
CA LEU A 81 6.61 -11.47 -11.79
C LEU A 81 5.96 -11.32 -10.41
N HIS A 82 6.07 -12.34 -9.55
CA HIS A 82 5.55 -12.25 -8.19
C HIS A 82 6.35 -11.25 -7.35
N ALA A 83 7.68 -11.34 -7.35
CA ALA A 83 8.55 -10.46 -6.57
C ALA A 83 8.48 -9.00 -7.05
N ASN A 84 8.65 -8.75 -8.35
CA ASN A 84 8.57 -7.41 -8.94
C ASN A 84 7.15 -6.87 -8.92
N GLY A 85 6.15 -7.74 -9.13
CA GLY A 85 4.74 -7.37 -9.07
C GLY A 85 4.32 -6.79 -7.72
N ALA A 86 4.90 -7.25 -6.60
CA ALA A 86 4.70 -6.63 -5.30
C ALA A 86 5.14 -5.16 -5.30
N SER A 87 6.31 -4.84 -5.86
CA SER A 87 6.80 -3.47 -6.00
C SER A 87 5.84 -2.60 -6.84
N PHE A 88 5.36 -3.10 -7.98
CA PHE A 88 4.39 -2.39 -8.82
C PHE A 88 3.04 -2.22 -8.13
N PHE A 89 2.61 -3.21 -7.35
CA PHE A 89 1.38 -3.11 -6.56
C PHE A 89 1.47 -1.98 -5.54
N PHE A 90 2.55 -1.91 -4.74
CA PHE A 90 2.77 -0.81 -3.81
C PHE A 90 2.87 0.54 -4.51
N LEU A 91 3.57 0.63 -5.63
CA LEU A 91 3.65 1.86 -6.43
C LEU A 91 2.26 2.36 -6.83
N CYS A 92 1.41 1.48 -7.36
CA CYS A 92 0.05 1.83 -7.75
C CYS A 92 -0.80 2.27 -6.56
N VAL A 93 -0.71 1.56 -5.42
CA VAL A 93 -1.46 1.91 -4.21
C VAL A 93 -1.00 3.26 -3.63
N TYR A 94 0.29 3.55 -3.62
CA TYR A 94 0.79 4.86 -3.18
C TYR A 94 0.25 5.99 -4.06
N PHE A 95 0.31 5.87 -5.38
CA PHE A 95 -0.28 6.87 -6.27
C PHE A 95 -1.80 7.00 -6.10
N HIS A 96 -2.49 5.87 -5.87
CA HIS A 96 -3.92 5.87 -5.58
C HIS A 96 -4.24 6.64 -4.28
N MET A 97 -3.48 6.42 -3.21
CA MET A 97 -3.63 7.10 -1.92
C MET A 97 -3.27 8.59 -2.01
N PHE A 98 -2.15 8.94 -2.63
CA PHE A 98 -1.73 10.33 -2.80
C PHE A 98 -2.72 11.12 -3.66
N ARG A 99 -3.27 10.50 -4.72
CA ARG A 99 -4.38 11.10 -5.48
C ARG A 99 -5.58 11.37 -4.58
N GLY A 100 -5.95 10.41 -3.73
CA GLY A 100 -7.03 10.57 -2.76
C GLY A 100 -6.80 11.71 -1.77
N LEU A 101 -5.56 11.87 -1.27
CA LEU A 101 -5.16 12.96 -0.40
C LEU A 101 -5.21 14.32 -1.13
N TYR A 102 -4.62 14.42 -2.30
CA TYR A 102 -4.55 15.66 -3.08
C TYR A 102 -5.94 16.23 -3.42
N TYR A 103 -6.83 15.35 -3.93
CA TYR A 103 -8.18 15.75 -4.33
C TYR A 103 -9.21 15.64 -3.20
N SER A 104 -8.76 15.31 -1.97
CA SER A 104 -9.61 15.12 -0.79
C SER A 104 -10.79 14.18 -1.03
N SER A 105 -10.52 13.06 -1.69
CA SER A 105 -11.53 12.05 -2.03
C SER A 105 -12.13 11.34 -0.80
N PHE A 106 -11.56 11.55 0.39
CA PHE A 106 -11.98 11.02 1.68
C PHE A 106 -13.09 11.84 2.37
N LEU A 107 -13.45 13.02 1.84
CA LEU A 107 -14.50 13.85 2.44
C LEU A 107 -15.87 13.21 2.28
N TYR A 108 -16.80 13.58 3.20
CA TYR A 108 -18.19 13.11 3.16
C TYR A 108 -18.79 13.19 1.73
N PRO A 109 -19.45 12.13 1.24
CA PRO A 109 -19.88 10.90 1.92
C PRO A 109 -18.90 9.70 1.82
N ARG A 110 -17.65 9.90 1.35
CA ARG A 110 -16.69 8.82 1.01
C ARG A 110 -15.74 8.42 2.15
N GLN A 111 -16.10 8.72 3.39
CA GLN A 111 -15.27 8.42 4.57
C GLN A 111 -15.05 6.92 4.78
N LEU A 112 -16.11 6.09 4.59
CA LEU A 112 -15.99 4.64 4.69
C LEU A 112 -15.13 4.05 3.57
N LEU A 113 -15.25 4.60 2.36
CA LEU A 113 -14.39 4.24 1.23
C LEU A 113 -12.90 4.47 1.55
N TRP A 114 -12.54 5.61 2.14
CA TRP A 114 -11.18 5.89 2.57
C TRP A 114 -10.70 4.93 3.65
N LYS A 115 -11.50 4.71 4.69
CA LYS A 115 -11.15 3.80 5.79
C LYS A 115 -10.93 2.36 5.33
N SER A 116 -11.81 1.84 4.47
CA SER A 116 -11.63 0.50 3.89
C SER A 116 -10.32 0.41 3.10
N GLY A 117 -9.93 1.47 2.36
CA GLY A 117 -8.66 1.54 1.67
C GLY A 117 -7.44 1.50 2.63
N VAL A 118 -7.50 2.22 3.76
CA VAL A 118 -6.41 2.17 4.76
C VAL A 118 -6.29 0.80 5.41
N ILE A 119 -7.42 0.11 5.67
CA ILE A 119 -7.41 -1.27 6.18
C ILE A 119 -6.78 -2.23 5.16
N ILE A 120 -7.16 -2.13 3.88
CA ILE A 120 -6.55 -2.91 2.78
C ILE A 120 -5.05 -2.65 2.73
N PHE A 121 -4.62 -1.39 2.82
CA PHE A 121 -3.21 -1.04 2.81
C PHE A 121 -2.44 -1.67 3.98
N LEU A 122 -2.99 -1.63 5.19
CA LEU A 122 -2.37 -2.27 6.36
C LEU A 122 -2.19 -3.78 6.16
N LEU A 123 -3.24 -4.47 5.69
CA LEU A 123 -3.18 -5.90 5.40
C LEU A 123 -2.21 -6.21 4.25
N MET A 124 -2.12 -5.34 3.24
CA MET A 124 -1.15 -5.48 2.15
C MET A 124 0.29 -5.40 2.67
N VAL A 125 0.60 -4.48 3.59
CA VAL A 125 1.92 -4.38 4.25
C VAL A 125 2.26 -5.68 4.99
N VAL A 126 1.31 -6.21 5.77
CA VAL A 126 1.49 -7.49 6.50
C VAL A 126 1.70 -8.64 5.50
N THR A 127 0.87 -8.73 4.46
CA THR A 127 0.98 -9.78 3.44
C THR A 127 2.34 -9.75 2.76
N ALA A 128 2.82 -8.58 2.35
CA ALA A 128 4.13 -8.44 1.70
C ALA A 128 5.29 -8.82 2.63
N PHE A 129 5.23 -8.42 3.89
CA PHE A 129 6.23 -8.80 4.89
C PHE A 129 6.30 -10.33 5.06
N LEU A 130 5.15 -10.99 5.23
CA LEU A 130 5.11 -12.46 5.36
C LEU A 130 5.68 -13.15 4.11
N GLY A 131 5.34 -12.65 2.90
CA GLY A 131 5.84 -13.19 1.65
C GLY A 131 7.34 -13.02 1.44
N TYR A 132 7.88 -11.88 1.89
CA TYR A 132 9.32 -11.63 1.80
C TYR A 132 10.16 -12.59 2.67
N VAL A 133 9.58 -13.11 3.73
CA VAL A 133 10.26 -14.11 4.60
C VAL A 133 10.37 -15.48 3.94
N LEU A 134 9.42 -15.87 3.08
CA LEU A 134 9.30 -17.23 2.55
C LEU A 134 10.53 -17.75 1.78
N PRO A 135 11.25 -16.96 0.97
CA PRO A 135 12.46 -17.45 0.29
C PRO A 135 13.57 -17.95 1.22
N TRP A 136 13.49 -17.61 2.48
CA TRP A 136 14.45 -18.02 3.52
C TRP A 136 15.89 -17.65 3.18
N GLY A 137 16.05 -16.50 2.49
CA GLY A 137 17.35 -15.87 2.29
C GLY A 137 17.83 -15.11 3.52
N GLN A 138 19.05 -14.62 3.48
CA GLN A 138 19.67 -13.93 4.61
C GLN A 138 18.90 -12.69 5.06
N MET A 139 18.36 -11.91 4.11
CA MET A 139 17.52 -10.74 4.42
C MET A 139 16.13 -11.14 4.89
N SER A 140 15.53 -12.20 4.33
CA SER A 140 14.26 -12.78 4.77
C SER A 140 14.30 -13.13 6.25
N PHE A 141 15.30 -13.91 6.67
CA PHE A 141 15.48 -14.33 8.06
C PHE A 141 15.74 -13.16 9.01
N ARG A 142 16.68 -12.26 8.66
CA ARG A 142 17.03 -11.13 9.52
C ARG A 142 15.91 -10.09 9.59
N GLY A 143 15.20 -9.86 8.50
CA GLY A 143 14.00 -9.01 8.48
C GLY A 143 12.90 -9.54 9.38
N ALA A 144 12.63 -10.86 9.31
CA ALA A 144 11.67 -11.51 10.19
C ALA A 144 12.07 -11.37 11.66
N MET A 145 13.33 -11.63 12.00
CA MET A 145 13.85 -11.52 13.37
C MET A 145 13.71 -10.10 13.92
N VAL A 146 14.12 -9.08 13.17
CA VAL A 146 14.06 -7.69 13.60
C VAL A 146 12.61 -7.25 13.84
N ILE A 147 11.72 -7.46 12.86
CA ILE A 147 10.34 -6.95 12.95
C ILE A 147 9.54 -7.68 14.02
N THR A 148 9.62 -9.01 14.08
CA THR A 148 8.85 -9.77 15.08
C THR A 148 9.36 -9.57 16.50
N SER A 149 10.69 -9.42 16.68
CA SER A 149 11.25 -9.10 18.00
C SER A 149 10.84 -7.74 18.56
N LEU A 150 10.32 -6.81 17.72
CA LEU A 150 9.78 -5.53 18.22
C LEU A 150 8.60 -5.74 19.17
N LEU A 151 7.81 -6.77 18.95
CA LEU A 151 6.65 -7.10 19.77
C LEU A 151 7.04 -7.40 21.22
N SER A 152 8.27 -7.89 21.47
CA SER A 152 8.75 -8.14 22.86
C SER A 152 8.85 -6.87 23.71
N SER A 153 8.82 -5.68 23.08
CA SER A 153 8.80 -4.40 23.81
C SER A 153 7.44 -4.05 24.41
N ILE A 154 6.37 -4.77 24.07
CA ILE A 154 5.04 -4.56 24.63
C ILE A 154 5.05 -5.03 26.09
N PRO A 155 4.71 -4.16 27.06
CA PRO A 155 4.73 -4.54 28.46
C PRO A 155 3.81 -5.72 28.77
N LEU A 156 4.23 -6.58 29.69
CA LEU A 156 3.54 -7.74 30.25
C LEU A 156 3.41 -8.91 29.27
N ILE A 157 2.90 -8.71 28.05
CA ILE A 157 2.52 -9.77 27.12
C ILE A 157 3.45 -9.90 25.90
N GLY A 158 4.42 -9.00 25.74
CA GLY A 158 5.24 -8.90 24.52
C GLY A 158 6.02 -10.18 24.22
N ASN A 159 6.64 -10.77 25.23
CA ASN A 159 7.38 -12.03 25.06
C ASN A 159 6.46 -13.20 24.69
N ASP A 160 5.27 -13.27 25.28
CA ASP A 160 4.30 -14.34 24.99
C ASP A 160 3.79 -14.21 23.53
N ILE A 161 3.58 -12.96 23.05
CA ILE A 161 3.22 -12.72 21.67
C ILE A 161 4.33 -13.17 20.72
N VAL A 162 5.60 -12.87 21.03
CA VAL A 162 6.74 -13.29 20.23
C VAL A 162 6.86 -14.83 20.23
N PHE A 163 6.75 -15.45 21.41
CA PHE A 163 6.77 -16.91 21.52
C PHE A 163 5.65 -17.58 20.74
N LEU A 164 4.43 -17.03 20.84
CA LEU A 164 3.28 -17.49 20.06
C LEU A 164 3.54 -17.34 18.55
N LEU A 165 4.09 -16.20 18.11
CA LEU A 165 4.34 -15.91 16.69
C LEU A 165 5.45 -16.82 16.12
N TRP A 166 6.54 -16.99 16.85
CA TRP A 166 7.64 -17.85 16.43
C TRP A 166 7.30 -19.34 16.54
N GLY A 167 6.44 -19.71 17.50
CA GLY A 167 6.12 -21.11 17.80
C GLY A 167 7.20 -21.81 18.59
N GLY A 168 8.09 -21.04 19.20
CA GLY A 168 9.24 -21.48 19.97
C GLY A 168 10.07 -20.30 20.45
N PHE A 169 11.30 -20.56 20.82
CA PHE A 169 12.24 -19.53 21.35
C PHE A 169 13.01 -18.81 20.25
N THR A 170 12.97 -19.31 19.03
CA THR A 170 13.68 -18.75 17.86
C THR A 170 12.79 -18.80 16.62
N ILE A 171 13.20 -18.08 15.57
CA ILE A 171 12.56 -18.17 14.25
C ILE A 171 13.06 -19.43 13.56
N GLU A 172 12.16 -20.40 13.41
CA GLU A 172 12.44 -21.72 12.85
C GLU A 172 11.27 -22.21 11.97
N ASP A 173 11.19 -23.51 11.76
CA ASP A 173 10.16 -24.19 10.96
C ASP A 173 8.73 -23.76 11.33
N ALA A 174 8.43 -23.72 12.64
CA ALA A 174 7.09 -23.34 13.10
C ALA A 174 6.71 -21.90 12.65
N THR A 175 7.66 -20.98 12.65
CA THR A 175 7.47 -19.61 12.17
C THR A 175 7.21 -19.59 10.66
N LEU A 176 8.04 -20.31 9.90
CA LEU A 176 7.98 -20.30 8.44
C LEU A 176 6.67 -20.91 7.93
N HIS A 177 6.22 -22.02 8.52
CA HIS A 177 4.93 -22.63 8.21
C HIS A 177 3.74 -21.68 8.48
N ARG A 178 3.76 -20.97 9.61
CA ARG A 178 2.71 -19.97 9.93
C ARG A 178 2.71 -18.82 8.96
N PHE A 179 3.89 -18.31 8.60
CA PHE A 179 4.03 -17.21 7.65
C PHE A 179 3.57 -17.64 6.24
N TYR A 180 3.87 -18.87 5.83
CA TYR A 180 3.36 -19.43 4.58
C TYR A 180 1.83 -19.52 4.59
N ALA A 181 1.24 -20.11 5.63
CA ALA A 181 -0.21 -20.25 5.73
C ALA A 181 -0.93 -18.89 5.70
N LEU A 182 -0.41 -17.91 6.46
CA LEU A 182 -0.99 -16.56 6.48
C LEU A 182 -0.77 -15.82 5.16
N HIS A 183 0.43 -15.91 4.56
CA HIS A 183 0.71 -15.29 3.28
C HIS A 183 -0.16 -15.85 2.16
N PHE A 184 -0.45 -17.13 2.17
CA PHE A 184 -1.36 -17.77 1.22
C PHE A 184 -2.81 -17.31 1.42
N LEU A 185 -3.27 -17.16 2.65
CA LEU A 185 -4.66 -16.79 2.98
C LEU A 185 -4.95 -15.31 2.76
N LEU A 186 -4.06 -14.41 3.20
CA LEU A 186 -4.31 -12.96 3.23
C LEU A 186 -4.65 -12.33 1.87
N PRO A 187 -4.06 -12.73 0.72
CA PRO A 187 -4.42 -12.20 -0.59
C PRO A 187 -5.89 -12.42 -0.97
N PHE A 188 -6.50 -13.52 -0.55
CA PHE A 188 -7.93 -13.77 -0.78
C PHE A 188 -8.80 -12.87 0.10
N ILE A 189 -8.36 -12.58 1.33
CA ILE A 189 -9.01 -11.58 2.20
C ILE A 189 -8.87 -10.18 1.58
N LEU A 190 -7.71 -9.83 1.06
CA LEU A 190 -7.49 -8.56 0.35
C LEU A 190 -8.41 -8.43 -0.88
N LEU A 191 -8.57 -9.50 -1.65
CA LEU A 191 -9.47 -9.52 -2.80
C LEU A 191 -10.93 -9.29 -2.35
N PHE A 192 -11.37 -9.97 -1.31
CA PHE A 192 -12.71 -9.77 -0.73
C PHE A 192 -12.92 -8.33 -0.24
N LEU A 193 -11.98 -7.76 0.51
CA LEU A 193 -12.04 -6.37 0.97
C LEU A 193 -11.99 -5.38 -0.19
N SER A 194 -11.30 -5.68 -1.28
CA SER A 194 -11.28 -4.86 -2.49
C SER A 194 -12.65 -4.81 -3.17
N ILE A 195 -13.41 -5.92 -3.16
CA ILE A 195 -14.80 -5.93 -3.64
C ILE A 195 -15.68 -5.02 -2.77
N ILE A 196 -15.53 -5.06 -1.45
CA ILE A 196 -16.26 -4.16 -0.53
C ILE A 196 -15.87 -2.70 -0.81
N HIS A 197 -14.58 -2.41 -1.00
CA HIS A 197 -14.08 -1.07 -1.31
C HIS A 197 -14.67 -0.52 -2.61
N ILE A 198 -14.74 -1.32 -3.67
CA ILE A 198 -15.38 -0.96 -4.94
C ILE A 198 -16.89 -0.77 -4.77
N SER A 199 -17.56 -1.61 -3.96
CA SER A 199 -18.99 -1.46 -3.67
C SER A 199 -19.29 -0.12 -2.98
N LEU A 200 -18.49 0.27 -1.99
CA LEU A 200 -18.57 1.59 -1.34
C LEU A 200 -18.31 2.75 -2.31
N LEU A 201 -17.43 2.56 -3.31
CA LEU A 201 -17.22 3.54 -4.37
C LEU A 201 -18.49 3.69 -5.23
N HIS A 202 -19.16 2.59 -5.56
CA HIS A 202 -20.36 2.59 -6.40
C HIS A 202 -21.55 3.28 -5.74
N GLU A 203 -21.66 3.28 -4.39
CA GLU A 203 -22.70 4.00 -3.66
C GLU A 203 -22.66 5.51 -3.90
N THR A 204 -21.48 6.08 -3.97
CA THR A 204 -21.28 7.54 -3.99
C THR A 204 -20.73 8.07 -5.33
N GLY A 205 -20.25 7.18 -6.17
CA GLY A 205 -19.58 7.51 -7.41
C GLY A 205 -18.16 8.08 -7.23
N SER A 206 -17.42 8.17 -8.33
CA SER A 206 -16.06 8.73 -8.36
C SER A 206 -16.06 10.25 -8.10
N THR A 207 -15.02 10.73 -7.43
CA THR A 207 -14.68 12.17 -7.42
C THR A 207 -14.13 12.58 -8.77
N ASN A 208 -14.02 13.89 -9.00
CA ASN A 208 -13.38 14.46 -10.20
C ASN A 208 -12.32 15.50 -9.81
N PRO A 209 -11.46 15.95 -10.75
CA PRO A 209 -10.40 16.91 -10.47
C PRO A 209 -10.88 18.27 -9.97
N LEU A 210 -12.10 18.67 -10.29
CA LEU A 210 -12.68 19.94 -9.87
C LEU A 210 -13.29 19.88 -8.46
N GLY A 211 -13.60 18.66 -7.96
CA GLY A 211 -14.19 18.47 -6.63
C GLY A 211 -15.64 18.93 -6.52
N ILE A 212 -16.31 19.17 -7.63
CA ILE A 212 -17.73 19.55 -7.70
C ILE A 212 -18.61 18.37 -8.09
N PRO A 213 -19.93 18.40 -7.81
CA PRO A 213 -20.85 17.39 -8.29
C PRO A 213 -20.89 17.31 -9.82
N SER A 214 -20.80 16.12 -10.39
CA SER A 214 -20.74 15.90 -11.85
C SER A 214 -22.09 15.54 -12.46
N MET A 215 -23.21 15.99 -11.87
CA MET A 215 -24.55 15.53 -12.22
C MET A 215 -24.91 15.71 -13.73
N TYR A 216 -24.34 16.67 -14.40
CA TYR A 216 -24.61 16.99 -15.81
C TYR A 216 -23.51 16.54 -16.78
N GLU A 217 -22.33 16.16 -16.26
CA GLU A 217 -21.17 15.77 -17.07
C GLU A 217 -20.73 14.34 -16.73
N ILE A 218 -21.62 13.41 -16.95
CA ILE A 218 -21.42 11.98 -16.71
C ILE A 218 -21.68 11.18 -17.99
N ILE A 219 -20.85 10.17 -18.22
CA ILE A 219 -21.01 9.20 -19.30
C ILE A 219 -20.95 7.78 -18.74
N PRO A 220 -21.45 6.79 -19.47
CA PRO A 220 -21.26 5.39 -19.07
C PRO A 220 -19.78 5.05 -18.93
N PHE A 221 -19.44 4.23 -17.96
CA PHE A 221 -18.07 3.76 -17.77
C PHE A 221 -17.58 2.97 -19.00
N THR A 222 -18.43 2.09 -19.52
CA THR A 222 -18.19 1.32 -20.74
C THR A 222 -18.75 2.07 -21.95
N PRO A 223 -17.98 2.22 -23.04
CA PRO A 223 -16.62 1.71 -23.29
C PRO A 223 -15.50 2.67 -22.88
N TYR A 224 -15.80 3.92 -22.54
CA TYR A 224 -14.83 5.02 -22.49
C TYR A 224 -13.73 4.81 -21.45
N PHE A 225 -14.10 4.51 -20.21
CA PHE A 225 -13.12 4.36 -19.11
C PHE A 225 -12.48 2.97 -19.10
N ILE A 226 -13.17 1.93 -19.59
CA ILE A 226 -12.54 0.62 -19.80
C ILE A 226 -11.36 0.73 -20.77
N LEU A 227 -11.50 1.48 -21.88
CA LEU A 227 -10.39 1.70 -22.82
C LEU A 227 -9.22 2.43 -22.18
N LYS A 228 -9.47 3.44 -21.33
CA LYS A 228 -8.43 4.12 -20.56
C LYS A 228 -7.74 3.18 -19.55
N ASP A 229 -8.49 2.33 -18.89
CA ASP A 229 -7.98 1.35 -17.93
C ASP A 229 -7.12 0.31 -18.65
N VAL A 230 -7.59 -0.26 -19.76
CA VAL A 230 -6.83 -1.22 -20.58
C VAL A 230 -5.53 -0.61 -21.08
N LEU A 231 -5.54 0.63 -21.58
CA LEU A 231 -4.31 1.32 -21.99
C LEU A 231 -3.31 1.46 -20.81
N SER A 232 -3.80 1.84 -19.63
CA SER A 232 -2.95 1.96 -18.46
C SER A 232 -2.37 0.60 -18.02
N ILE A 233 -3.17 -0.46 -18.07
CA ILE A 233 -2.74 -1.84 -17.79
C ILE A 233 -1.66 -2.26 -18.76
N LEU A 234 -1.84 -2.03 -20.08
CA LEU A 234 -0.86 -2.38 -21.09
C LEU A 234 0.48 -1.65 -20.89
N ILE A 235 0.44 -0.37 -20.55
CA ILE A 235 1.66 0.42 -20.25
C ILE A 235 2.39 -0.19 -19.06
N PHE A 236 1.70 -0.44 -17.95
CA PHE A 236 2.33 -1.03 -16.75
C PHE A 236 2.79 -2.47 -16.97
N LEU A 237 2.05 -3.24 -17.80
CA LEU A 237 2.45 -4.58 -18.22
C LEU A 237 3.79 -4.55 -18.96
N VAL A 238 3.96 -3.62 -19.91
CA VAL A 238 5.24 -3.47 -20.65
C VAL A 238 6.39 -3.17 -19.68
N PHE A 239 6.18 -2.27 -18.70
CA PHE A 239 7.24 -1.92 -17.74
C PHE A 239 7.63 -3.12 -16.85
N ILE A 240 6.66 -3.85 -16.30
CA ILE A 240 6.98 -5.01 -15.44
C ILE A 240 7.62 -6.13 -16.24
N LEU A 241 7.15 -6.40 -17.45
CA LEU A 241 7.76 -7.39 -18.35
C LEU A 241 9.19 -6.99 -18.70
N TYR A 242 9.43 -5.72 -19.04
CA TYR A 242 10.75 -5.22 -19.33
C TYR A 242 11.72 -5.46 -18.16
N ILE A 243 11.35 -5.07 -16.95
CA ILE A 243 12.19 -5.29 -15.75
C ILE A 243 12.40 -6.80 -15.52
N ASN A 244 11.35 -7.59 -15.62
CA ASN A 244 11.42 -9.03 -15.36
C ASN A 244 12.31 -9.79 -16.36
N TYR A 245 12.42 -9.29 -17.60
CA TYR A 245 13.30 -9.88 -18.62
C TYR A 245 14.72 -9.37 -18.60
N THR A 246 14.92 -8.07 -18.32
CA THR A 246 16.26 -7.43 -18.45
C THR A 246 17.03 -7.43 -17.14
N ASN A 247 16.35 -7.23 -16.02
CA ASN A 247 16.97 -7.15 -14.69
C ASN A 247 15.97 -7.55 -13.59
N PRO A 248 15.62 -8.83 -13.47
CA PRO A 248 14.60 -9.31 -12.55
C PRO A 248 14.90 -9.02 -11.07
N ASP A 249 16.16 -8.77 -10.72
CA ASP A 249 16.64 -8.54 -9.36
C ASP A 249 16.79 -7.06 -9.00
N MET A 250 16.49 -6.16 -9.94
CA MET A 250 16.67 -4.71 -9.80
C MET A 250 15.96 -4.12 -8.56
N LEU A 251 14.79 -4.65 -8.21
CA LEU A 251 13.97 -4.15 -7.11
C LEU A 251 14.13 -4.97 -5.81
N GLY A 252 14.99 -5.99 -5.83
CA GLY A 252 15.28 -6.86 -4.69
C GLY A 252 16.60 -6.53 -4.00
N HIS A 253 16.95 -7.34 -3.00
CA HIS A 253 18.19 -7.20 -2.24
C HIS A 253 19.12 -8.39 -2.49
N THR A 254 20.37 -8.14 -2.89
CA THR A 254 21.34 -9.18 -3.31
C THR A 254 21.65 -10.21 -2.23
N LEU A 255 21.71 -9.82 -0.95
CA LEU A 255 21.93 -10.76 0.16
C LEU A 255 20.80 -11.79 0.34
N ASN A 256 19.63 -11.56 -0.26
CA ASN A 256 18.52 -12.52 -0.19
C ASN A 256 18.69 -13.71 -1.15
N TYR A 257 19.71 -13.68 -2.01
CA TYR A 257 20.18 -14.83 -2.82
C TYR A 257 21.17 -15.74 -2.09
N GLN A 258 21.45 -15.45 -0.83
CA GLN A 258 22.22 -16.32 0.06
C GLN A 258 21.28 -16.96 1.05
N MET A 259 21.40 -18.27 1.24
CA MET A 259 20.62 -19.01 2.23
C MET A 259 20.81 -18.40 3.63
N ALA A 260 19.76 -18.38 4.43
CA ALA A 260 19.79 -17.86 5.78
C ALA A 260 20.86 -18.57 6.64
N ASN A 261 21.79 -17.78 7.17
CA ASN A 261 22.79 -18.22 8.12
C ASN A 261 22.53 -17.57 9.48
N PHE A 262 22.21 -18.40 10.47
CA PHE A 262 21.87 -17.95 11.82
C PHE A 262 23.05 -17.29 12.55
N LEU A 263 24.28 -17.64 12.19
CA LEU A 263 25.51 -17.16 12.84
C LEU A 263 26.01 -15.83 12.27
N VAL A 264 25.57 -15.45 11.08
CA VAL A 264 26.03 -14.24 10.39
C VAL A 264 24.98 -13.16 10.41
N THR A 265 25.30 -11.96 10.91
CA THR A 265 24.44 -10.80 10.85
C THR A 265 24.98 -9.81 9.81
N PRO A 266 24.24 -9.53 8.73
CA PRO A 266 24.63 -8.49 7.78
C PRO A 266 24.81 -7.12 8.47
N PRO A 267 25.75 -6.30 8.05
CA PRO A 267 25.99 -5.00 8.66
C PRO A 267 24.80 -4.03 8.48
N HIS A 268 23.99 -4.26 7.48
CA HIS A 268 22.86 -3.40 7.17
C HIS A 268 21.62 -4.25 6.82
N ILE A 269 20.61 -4.24 7.69
CA ILE A 269 19.34 -4.93 7.50
C ILE A 269 18.28 -3.88 7.16
N VAL A 270 17.75 -3.94 5.95
CA VAL A 270 16.71 -3.03 5.45
C VAL A 270 15.54 -3.82 4.85
N PRO A 271 14.30 -3.35 5.03
CA PRO A 271 13.16 -3.90 4.31
C PRO A 271 13.17 -3.46 2.84
N GLU A 272 12.25 -4.01 2.06
CA GLU A 272 12.01 -3.59 0.69
C GLU A 272 11.67 -2.09 0.59
N TRP A 273 11.98 -1.47 -0.56
CA TRP A 273 11.93 -0.01 -0.78
C TRP A 273 10.59 0.61 -0.39
N TYR A 274 9.48 -0.10 -0.62
CA TYR A 274 8.13 0.39 -0.31
C TYR A 274 7.78 0.42 1.19
N LEU A 275 8.62 -0.14 2.05
CA LEU A 275 8.48 -0.10 3.51
C LEU A 275 9.51 0.83 4.19
N LEU A 276 10.47 1.36 3.43
CA LEU A 276 11.60 2.11 3.99
C LEU A 276 11.17 3.35 4.79
N PHE A 277 10.15 4.08 4.37
CA PHE A 277 9.76 5.29 5.10
C PHE A 277 9.14 4.97 6.47
N PHE A 278 8.40 3.86 6.63
CA PHE A 278 7.93 3.37 7.92
C PHE A 278 9.08 2.89 8.80
N TYR A 279 10.04 2.21 8.18
CA TYR A 279 11.25 1.76 8.85
C TYR A 279 12.12 2.93 9.32
N ALA A 280 12.19 4.02 8.57
CA ALA A 280 12.88 5.24 9.01
C ALA A 280 12.24 5.82 10.27
N ILE A 281 10.92 5.90 10.34
CA ILE A 281 10.18 6.35 11.54
C ILE A 281 10.47 5.44 12.73
N LEU A 282 10.40 4.12 12.55
CA LEU A 282 10.71 3.12 13.58
C LEU A 282 12.07 3.39 14.22
N ARG A 283 13.13 3.46 13.41
CA ARG A 283 14.51 3.51 13.90
C ARG A 283 14.98 4.91 14.30
N SER A 284 14.21 5.97 13.99
CA SER A 284 14.50 7.34 14.40
C SER A 284 14.30 7.56 15.91
N ILE A 285 13.51 6.72 16.57
CA ILE A 285 13.18 6.81 17.98
C ILE A 285 14.01 5.79 18.75
N PRO A 286 14.84 6.23 19.73
CA PRO A 286 15.74 5.33 20.46
C PRO A 286 15.02 4.26 21.30
N ASN A 287 13.83 4.60 21.82
CA ASN A 287 13.02 3.66 22.59
C ASN A 287 12.31 2.68 21.66
N LYS A 288 12.56 1.38 21.82
CA LYS A 288 12.06 0.30 20.96
C LYS A 288 10.53 0.27 20.88
N LEU A 289 9.85 0.41 22.03
CA LEU A 289 8.38 0.42 22.08
C LEU A 289 7.81 1.67 21.39
N LEU A 290 8.33 2.84 21.69
CA LEU A 290 7.84 4.10 21.10
C LEU A 290 8.11 4.13 19.60
N GLY A 291 9.24 3.62 19.12
CA GLY A 291 9.54 3.48 17.69
C GLY A 291 8.54 2.56 16.99
N PHE A 292 8.23 1.41 17.59
CA PHE A 292 7.22 0.48 17.07
C PHE A 292 5.82 1.14 17.02
N ILE A 293 5.41 1.80 18.11
CA ILE A 293 4.14 2.53 18.15
C ILE A 293 4.09 3.61 17.08
N ALA A 294 5.15 4.41 16.91
CA ALA A 294 5.20 5.47 15.90
C ALA A 294 5.10 4.90 14.48
N MET A 295 5.75 3.78 14.20
CA MET A 295 5.65 3.09 12.92
C MET A 295 4.19 2.66 12.63
N VAL A 296 3.51 2.04 13.59
CA VAL A 296 2.10 1.63 13.43
C VAL A 296 1.20 2.87 13.29
N LEU A 297 1.41 3.88 14.13
CA LEU A 297 0.64 5.13 14.08
C LEU A 297 0.82 5.88 12.75
N SER A 298 1.95 5.74 12.07
CA SER A 298 2.15 6.39 10.77
C SER A 298 1.18 5.89 9.68
N ILE A 299 0.67 4.66 9.81
CA ILE A 299 -0.41 4.15 8.96
C ILE A 299 -1.78 4.49 9.56
N VAL A 300 -1.97 4.24 10.85
CA VAL A 300 -3.25 4.40 11.54
C VAL A 300 -3.73 5.86 11.54
N VAL A 301 -2.83 6.83 11.56
CA VAL A 301 -3.17 8.26 11.48
C VAL A 301 -3.94 8.62 10.22
N LEU A 302 -3.78 7.87 9.13
CA LEU A 302 -4.54 8.08 7.89
C LEU A 302 -6.06 7.86 8.09
N LEU A 303 -6.47 7.04 9.07
CA LEU A 303 -7.88 6.85 9.43
C LEU A 303 -8.52 8.12 10.04
N VAL A 304 -7.71 9.00 10.61
CA VAL A 304 -8.19 10.22 11.28
C VAL A 304 -8.41 11.37 10.28
N ILE A 305 -7.75 11.34 9.13
CA ILE A 305 -7.80 12.40 8.10
C ILE A 305 -9.23 12.85 7.76
N PRO A 306 -10.20 11.97 7.49
CA PRO A 306 -11.58 12.39 7.17
C PRO A 306 -12.26 13.22 8.26
N TYR A 307 -11.85 13.07 9.51
CA TYR A 307 -12.44 13.79 10.64
C TYR A 307 -11.81 15.14 10.89
N ILE A 308 -10.48 15.23 10.81
CA ILE A 308 -9.75 16.49 11.02
C ILE A 308 -9.91 17.45 9.84
N MET A 309 -10.21 16.93 8.65
CA MET A 309 -10.38 17.71 7.41
C MET A 309 -11.85 17.91 6.98
N LYS A 310 -12.83 17.55 7.81
CA LYS A 310 -14.27 17.55 7.48
C LYS A 310 -14.84 18.91 7.06
N ASN A 311 -14.27 20.01 7.52
CA ASN A 311 -14.80 21.38 7.33
C ASN A 311 -14.32 22.05 6.01
N SER A 312 -13.77 21.30 5.08
CA SER A 312 -13.35 21.84 3.79
C SER A 312 -14.55 22.18 2.90
N ILE A 313 -14.76 23.46 2.62
CA ILE A 313 -15.78 23.97 1.71
C ILE A 313 -15.40 23.64 0.26
N ILE A 314 -14.14 23.87 -0.09
CA ILE A 314 -13.59 23.57 -1.41
C ILE A 314 -12.99 22.16 -1.34
N ARG A 315 -13.50 21.22 -2.13
CA ARG A 315 -13.08 19.80 -2.03
C ARG A 315 -11.74 19.55 -2.70
N SER A 316 -11.55 20.02 -3.94
CA SER A 316 -10.31 19.74 -4.68
C SER A 316 -9.13 20.53 -4.15
N GLY A 317 -8.00 19.86 -3.91
CA GLY A 317 -6.72 20.49 -3.60
C GLY A 317 -6.20 21.42 -4.69
N SER A 318 -6.66 21.25 -5.94
CA SER A 318 -6.28 22.13 -7.06
C SER A 318 -6.64 23.60 -6.83
N PHE A 319 -7.71 23.87 -6.07
CA PHE A 319 -8.20 25.23 -5.75
C PHE A 319 -7.88 25.66 -4.33
N ARG A 320 -7.04 24.93 -3.62
CA ARG A 320 -6.62 25.20 -2.23
C ARG A 320 -5.11 25.38 -2.17
N PRO A 321 -4.59 26.61 -2.27
CA PRO A 321 -3.15 26.86 -2.36
C PRO A 321 -2.37 26.35 -1.13
N CYS A 322 -2.90 26.53 0.09
CA CYS A 322 -2.22 26.05 1.30
C CYS A 322 -2.24 24.52 1.39
N HIS A 323 -3.38 23.88 1.12
CA HIS A 323 -3.45 22.41 1.08
C HIS A 323 -2.51 21.84 0.00
N LYS A 324 -2.44 22.46 -1.18
CA LYS A 324 -1.52 22.07 -2.24
C LYS A 324 -0.07 22.15 -1.80
N LEU A 325 0.33 23.24 -1.14
CA LEU A 325 1.68 23.40 -0.59
C LEU A 325 1.98 22.30 0.43
N PHE A 326 1.13 22.08 1.42
CA PHE A 326 1.33 21.10 2.47
C PHE A 326 1.31 19.66 1.94
N PHE A 327 0.53 19.37 0.91
CA PHE A 327 0.55 18.08 0.23
C PHE A 327 1.92 17.80 -0.41
N TRP A 328 2.50 18.78 -1.12
CA TRP A 328 3.83 18.59 -1.73
C TRP A 328 4.94 18.49 -0.69
N ILE A 329 4.85 19.25 0.39
CA ILE A 329 5.77 19.11 1.53
C ILE A 329 5.64 17.69 2.12
N PHE A 330 4.43 17.19 2.31
CA PHE A 330 4.18 15.82 2.79
C PHE A 330 4.81 14.75 1.90
N LEU A 331 4.64 14.87 0.59
CA LEU A 331 5.22 13.96 -0.38
C LEU A 331 6.75 13.96 -0.30
N VAL A 332 7.37 15.14 -0.22
CA VAL A 332 8.82 15.28 -0.06
C VAL A 332 9.29 14.64 1.24
N ILE A 333 8.58 14.85 2.37
CA ILE A 333 8.88 14.18 3.65
C ILE A 333 8.85 12.66 3.50
N CYS A 334 7.83 12.08 2.84
CA CYS A 334 7.74 10.64 2.61
C CYS A 334 8.92 10.10 1.78
N ILE A 335 9.32 10.82 0.72
CA ILE A 335 10.45 10.44 -0.13
C ILE A 335 11.77 10.51 0.65
N LEU A 336 11.99 11.59 1.41
CA LEU A 336 13.20 11.75 2.23
C LEU A 336 13.25 10.70 3.36
N LEU A 337 12.13 10.37 3.99
CA LEU A 337 12.07 9.28 4.96
C LEU A 337 12.39 7.92 4.30
N ALA A 338 11.89 7.64 3.11
CA ALA A 338 12.23 6.42 2.39
C ALA A 338 13.73 6.36 2.08
N TRP A 339 14.32 7.46 1.63
CA TRP A 339 15.76 7.55 1.41
C TRP A 339 16.55 7.30 2.71
N ILE A 340 16.22 7.99 3.80
CA ILE A 340 16.83 7.78 5.13
C ILE A 340 16.64 6.31 5.57
N GLY A 341 15.49 5.70 5.31
CA GLY A 341 15.20 4.30 5.63
C GLY A 341 16.20 3.31 5.03
N GLY A 342 16.76 3.62 3.86
CA GLY A 342 17.76 2.81 3.17
C GLY A 342 19.23 3.06 3.58
N ILE A 343 19.51 4.05 4.44
CA ILE A 343 20.88 4.44 4.81
C ILE A 343 21.23 3.92 6.22
N PRO A 344 22.51 3.67 6.54
CA PRO A 344 22.95 3.31 7.89
C PRO A 344 22.56 4.35 8.97
N VAL A 345 22.35 3.88 10.22
CA VAL A 345 21.93 4.70 11.37
C VAL A 345 23.15 5.42 11.98
N ILE A 346 23.65 6.41 11.27
CA ILE A 346 24.77 7.25 11.68
C ILE A 346 24.39 8.73 11.56
N GLU A 347 25.09 9.62 12.28
CA GLU A 347 24.92 11.07 12.06
C GLU A 347 25.53 11.49 10.71
N PRO A 348 24.90 12.44 9.98
CA PRO A 348 23.73 13.27 10.36
C PRO A 348 22.36 12.63 10.04
N TYR A 349 22.32 11.43 9.47
CA TYR A 349 21.08 10.79 8.98
C TYR A 349 20.09 10.44 10.10
N LEU A 350 20.62 10.08 11.28
CA LEU A 350 19.76 9.79 12.44
C LEU A 350 18.98 11.03 12.88
N THR A 351 19.65 12.17 13.04
CA THR A 351 19.02 13.44 13.41
C THR A 351 18.02 13.89 12.32
N THR A 352 18.40 13.77 11.04
CA THR A 352 17.50 14.07 9.91
C THR A 352 16.25 13.18 9.94
N GLY A 353 16.40 11.89 10.20
CA GLY A 353 15.27 10.95 10.34
C GLY A 353 14.32 11.32 11.48
N ARG A 354 14.84 11.78 12.62
CA ARG A 354 14.03 12.28 13.75
C ARG A 354 13.20 13.50 13.37
N ILE A 355 13.83 14.49 12.74
CA ILE A 355 13.16 15.71 12.28
C ILE A 355 12.05 15.36 11.28
N LEU A 356 12.36 14.56 10.26
CA LEU A 356 11.40 14.17 9.23
C LEU A 356 10.24 13.34 9.82
N SER A 357 10.50 12.49 10.82
CA SER A 357 9.46 11.72 11.50
C SER A 357 8.48 12.63 12.26
N ILE A 358 8.98 13.64 12.95
CA ILE A 358 8.15 14.67 13.60
C ILE A 358 7.35 15.44 12.54
N LEU A 359 7.99 15.89 11.47
CA LEU A 359 7.36 16.64 10.40
C LEU A 359 6.29 15.82 9.67
N TYR A 360 6.41 14.50 9.57
CA TYR A 360 5.38 13.63 9.04
C TYR A 360 4.06 13.76 9.81
N PHE A 361 4.10 13.62 11.14
CA PHE A 361 2.91 13.75 11.98
C PHE A 361 2.41 15.19 12.07
N VAL A 362 3.29 16.16 12.18
CA VAL A 362 2.94 17.60 12.17
C VAL A 362 2.20 17.96 10.88
N ASN A 363 2.64 17.45 9.73
CA ASN A 363 1.98 17.73 8.45
C ASN A 363 0.54 17.18 8.43
N ILE A 364 0.34 15.93 8.85
CA ILE A 364 -1.00 15.33 8.84
C ILE A 364 -1.93 15.95 9.89
N LEU A 365 -1.44 16.12 11.11
CA LEU A 365 -2.29 16.48 12.26
C LEU A 365 -2.47 17.98 12.43
N ILE A 366 -1.54 18.80 11.95
CA ILE A 366 -1.53 20.25 12.14
C ILE A 366 -1.62 20.98 10.80
N LEU A 367 -0.69 20.74 9.85
CA LEU A 367 -0.59 21.56 8.65
C LEU A 367 -1.76 21.33 7.69
N PHE A 368 -2.22 20.09 7.51
CA PHE A 368 -3.41 19.85 6.67
C PHE A 368 -4.68 20.53 7.22
N PRO A 369 -5.07 20.40 8.50
CA PRO A 369 -6.19 21.14 9.06
C PRO A 369 -5.99 22.67 9.00
N LEU A 370 -4.79 23.17 9.32
CA LEU A 370 -4.45 24.58 9.23
C LEU A 370 -4.61 25.10 7.79
N GLY A 371 -4.18 24.31 6.80
CA GLY A 371 -4.35 24.64 5.39
C GLY A 371 -5.82 24.82 5.00
N ILE A 372 -6.73 23.97 5.50
CA ILE A 372 -8.17 24.13 5.27
C ILE A 372 -8.68 25.44 5.84
N PHE A 373 -8.25 25.76 7.07
CA PHE A 373 -8.66 26.99 7.73
C PHE A 373 -8.19 28.23 6.96
N ILE A 374 -6.92 28.28 6.55
CA ILE A 374 -6.35 29.39 5.79
C ILE A 374 -7.02 29.48 4.40
N ASP A 375 -7.17 28.36 3.68
CA ASP A 375 -7.80 28.33 2.36
C ASP A 375 -9.25 28.83 2.42
N LYS A 376 -9.98 28.55 3.52
CA LYS A 376 -11.31 29.09 3.75
C LYS A 376 -11.29 30.63 3.90
N ILE A 377 -10.38 31.17 4.69
CA ILE A 377 -10.23 32.63 4.86
C ILE A 377 -9.92 33.30 3.52
N LEU A 378 -8.99 32.73 2.76
CA LEU A 378 -8.64 33.25 1.42
C LEU A 378 -9.84 33.26 0.47
N TYR A 379 -10.64 32.19 0.50
CA TYR A 379 -11.86 32.10 -0.28
C TYR A 379 -12.90 33.16 0.14
N ASP A 380 -13.15 33.37 1.43
CA ASP A 380 -14.09 34.35 1.96
C ASP A 380 -13.66 35.80 1.57
N ILE A 381 -12.36 36.09 1.68
CA ILE A 381 -11.80 37.37 1.23
C ILE A 381 -12.03 37.61 -0.28
N TYR A 382 -11.76 36.54 -1.08
CA TYR A 382 -11.98 36.62 -2.54
C TYR A 382 -13.45 36.91 -2.89
N ILE A 383 -14.39 36.24 -2.23
CA ILE A 383 -15.85 36.47 -2.44
C ILE A 383 -16.24 37.89 -2.06
N ILE A 384 -15.78 38.38 -0.91
CA ILE A 384 -16.10 39.74 -0.44
C ILE A 384 -15.59 40.81 -1.45
N LYS A 385 -14.33 40.61 -1.92
CA LYS A 385 -13.71 41.54 -2.87
C LYS A 385 -14.43 41.60 -4.23
N ASN A 386 -15.00 40.49 -4.70
CA ASN A 386 -15.65 40.40 -6.00
C ASN A 386 -17.19 40.57 -5.95
N ARG A 387 -17.76 40.81 -4.78
CA ARG A 387 -19.18 41.21 -4.62
C ARG A 387 -19.42 42.71 -4.78
N LYS A 388 -18.35 43.52 -4.93
CA LYS A 388 -18.40 44.93 -5.27
C LYS A 388 -18.27 45.11 -6.78
#